data_0a54cc47a72901ff14b0d67d802eaa4b
#
_entry.id   0a54cc47a72901ff14b0d67d802eaa4b
#
_cell.length_a   1.000
_cell.length_b   1.000
_cell.length_c   1.000
_cell.angle_alpha   90.00
_cell.angle_beta   90.00
_cell.angle_gamma   90.00
#
_symmetry.space_group_name_H-M   'P 1'
#
loop_
_entity.id
_entity.type
_entity.pdbx_description
1 polymer ?
#
loop_
_entity_poly.entity_id
_entity_poly.type
_entity_poly.pdbx_seq_one_letter_code
_entity_poly.pdbx_strand_id
1 'polypeptide(L)'
;MDWKEIAGNWVLVPRNPIGIIHFLGGAFVATAPHLTYRWLLEQLASKGYVIVATPFVNTIDHSAIAKSVLLNFERALERLHDSSRLHKRYLPIYGVGHSMGCKLHLLIGSLLPVERAGNILISFNNYAAKDAIPLIEQLNVPAFEFIPSPLETNKLVQEKYNVRRNLLIKFTNDNLDQSATLTKLLQK
;
A
#
# COMPACT_ATOMS: atom_id res chain seq x y z
N MET A 1 21.26 5.66 -8.63
CA MET A 1 20.48 5.66 -7.36
C MET A 1 20.51 4.24 -6.82
N ASP A 2 20.94 4.07 -5.58
CA ASP A 2 21.09 2.72 -5.01
C ASP A 2 20.03 2.47 -3.96
N TRP A 3 19.48 1.28 -3.95
CA TRP A 3 18.59 0.82 -2.92
C TRP A 3 19.29 0.76 -1.57
N LYS A 4 18.62 1.27 -0.52
CA LYS A 4 19.12 1.22 0.86
C LYS A 4 18.03 0.68 1.76
N GLU A 5 18.41 -0.15 2.70
CA GLU A 5 17.48 -0.57 3.75
C GLU A 5 17.50 0.44 4.89
N ILE A 6 16.33 0.97 5.26
CA ILE A 6 16.16 1.94 6.34
C ILE A 6 14.93 1.54 7.16
N ALA A 7 15.10 1.24 8.42
CA ALA A 7 14.05 0.81 9.33
C ALA A 7 13.16 -0.32 8.77
N GLY A 8 13.77 -1.31 8.11
CA GLY A 8 13.06 -2.43 7.48
C GLY A 8 12.33 -2.08 6.18
N ASN A 9 12.58 -0.92 5.60
CA ASN A 9 12.04 -0.51 4.31
C ASN A 9 13.15 -0.44 3.25
N TRP A 10 12.80 -0.70 2.01
CA TRP A 10 13.66 -0.46 0.87
C TRP A 10 13.43 0.96 0.33
N VAL A 11 14.50 1.75 0.26
CA VAL A 11 14.40 3.18 0.02
C VAL A 11 15.28 3.61 -1.15
N LEU A 12 14.73 4.47 -2.03
CA LEU A 12 15.47 5.23 -3.04
C LEU A 12 15.27 6.73 -2.80
N VAL A 13 16.37 7.48 -2.76
CA VAL A 13 16.31 8.93 -2.56
C VAL A 13 16.94 9.62 -3.77
N PRO A 14 16.15 10.37 -4.57
CA PRO A 14 16.67 11.18 -5.67
C PRO A 14 17.36 12.44 -5.15
N ARG A 15 18.20 13.06 -5.98
CA ARG A 15 18.94 14.28 -5.60
C ARG A 15 18.03 15.46 -5.26
N ASN A 16 16.96 15.65 -6.04
CA ASN A 16 16.00 16.74 -5.86
C ASN A 16 14.59 16.19 -5.67
N PRO A 17 14.21 15.77 -4.46
CA PRO A 17 12.91 15.16 -4.22
C PRO A 17 11.78 16.17 -4.36
N ILE A 18 10.68 15.73 -5.02
CA ILE A 18 9.45 16.48 -5.22
C ILE A 18 8.25 15.91 -4.47
N GLY A 19 8.37 14.70 -3.95
CA GLY A 19 7.34 14.00 -3.19
C GLY A 19 7.87 12.66 -2.66
N ILE A 20 7.08 12.02 -1.83
CA ILE A 20 7.39 10.72 -1.20
C ILE A 20 6.32 9.73 -1.61
N ILE A 21 6.73 8.54 -2.00
CA ILE A 21 5.84 7.41 -2.28
C ILE A 21 6.02 6.35 -1.18
N HIS A 22 4.96 6.07 -0.45
CA HIS A 22 4.82 4.88 0.38
C HIS A 22 4.26 3.76 -0.49
N PHE A 23 5.08 2.79 -0.87
CA PHE A 23 4.70 1.69 -1.74
C PHE A 23 4.41 0.42 -0.95
N LEU A 24 3.25 -0.21 -1.27
CA LEU A 24 2.82 -1.50 -0.72
C LEU A 24 2.47 -2.46 -1.86
N GLY A 25 3.14 -3.59 -1.91
CA GLY A 25 2.96 -4.61 -2.96
C GLY A 25 1.77 -5.53 -2.74
N GLY A 26 1.60 -6.49 -3.65
CA GLY A 26 0.60 -7.56 -3.55
C GLY A 26 1.01 -8.66 -2.55
N ALA A 27 0.03 -9.39 -2.03
CA ALA A 27 0.16 -10.35 -0.93
C ALA A 27 1.33 -11.35 -1.05
N PHE A 28 1.52 -11.95 -2.23
CA PHE A 28 2.50 -13.01 -2.44
C PHE A 28 3.93 -12.52 -2.74
N VAL A 29 4.09 -11.24 -3.02
CA VAL A 29 5.35 -10.62 -3.45
C VAL A 29 5.74 -9.43 -2.57
N ALA A 30 5.00 -9.21 -1.48
CA ALA A 30 5.17 -8.07 -0.59
C ALA A 30 6.46 -8.12 0.24
N THR A 31 7.09 -9.27 0.40
CA THR A 31 8.30 -9.43 1.21
C THR A 31 9.56 -8.85 0.57
N ALA A 32 9.57 -8.71 -0.76
CA ALA A 32 10.71 -8.18 -1.50
C ALA A 32 10.28 -7.15 -2.58
N PRO A 33 9.60 -6.04 -2.20
CA PRO A 33 9.01 -5.11 -3.15
C PRO A 33 10.05 -4.43 -4.05
N HIS A 34 11.27 -4.23 -3.58
CA HIS A 34 12.39 -3.64 -4.33
C HIS A 34 12.89 -4.53 -5.48
N LEU A 35 12.61 -5.84 -5.43
CA LEU A 35 12.92 -6.77 -6.50
C LEU A 35 11.74 -6.92 -7.44
N THR A 36 10.56 -7.22 -6.90
CA THR A 36 9.35 -7.53 -7.67
C THR A 36 8.84 -6.34 -8.46
N TYR A 37 8.88 -5.13 -7.89
CA TYR A 37 8.41 -3.91 -8.52
C TYR A 37 9.55 -2.98 -8.93
N ARG A 38 10.77 -3.50 -9.04
CA ARG A 38 11.99 -2.74 -9.25
C ARG A 38 11.87 -1.70 -10.34
N TRP A 39 11.45 -2.13 -11.53
CA TRP A 39 11.36 -1.24 -12.69
C TRP A 39 10.41 -0.06 -12.42
N LEU A 40 9.20 -0.34 -11.93
CA LEU A 40 8.21 0.71 -11.62
C LEU A 40 8.76 1.71 -10.60
N LEU A 41 9.34 1.20 -9.52
CA LEU A 41 9.81 2.04 -8.42
C LEU A 41 11.03 2.88 -8.81
N GLU A 42 11.96 2.33 -9.60
CA GLU A 42 13.10 3.06 -10.16
C GLU A 42 12.65 4.13 -11.16
N GLN A 43 11.61 3.88 -11.98
CA GLN A 43 11.03 4.89 -12.86
C GLN A 43 10.39 6.04 -12.06
N LEU A 44 9.66 5.76 -11.00
CA LEU A 44 9.10 6.79 -10.13
C LEU A 44 10.20 7.60 -9.41
N ALA A 45 11.25 6.93 -8.95
CA ALA A 45 12.41 7.60 -8.35
C ALA A 45 13.15 8.50 -9.36
N SER A 46 13.27 8.08 -10.62
CA SER A 46 13.87 8.90 -11.70
C SER A 46 13.07 10.17 -11.97
N LYS A 47 11.76 10.18 -11.66
CA LYS A 47 10.88 11.36 -11.75
C LYS A 47 10.96 12.28 -10.53
N GLY A 48 11.83 11.98 -9.55
CA GLY A 48 12.03 12.81 -8.38
C GLY A 48 11.24 12.39 -7.14
N TYR A 49 10.62 11.22 -7.13
CA TYR A 49 9.95 10.74 -5.93
C TYR A 49 10.90 9.92 -5.04
N VAL A 50 10.93 10.24 -3.75
CA VAL A 50 11.50 9.33 -2.75
C VAL A 50 10.63 8.09 -2.69
N ILE A 51 11.21 6.91 -2.84
CA ILE A 51 10.50 5.65 -2.71
C ILE A 51 10.78 5.08 -1.33
N VAL A 52 9.72 4.76 -0.60
CA VAL A 52 9.77 3.95 0.62
C VAL A 52 8.88 2.74 0.38
N ALA A 53 9.48 1.63 -0.02
CA ALA A 53 8.79 0.37 -0.27
C ALA A 53 8.84 -0.48 1.00
N THR A 54 7.70 -0.67 1.63
CA THR A 54 7.57 -1.37 2.92
C THR A 54 7.23 -2.84 2.70
N PRO A 55 8.12 -3.78 3.05
CA PRO A 55 7.81 -5.19 3.04
C PRO A 55 6.79 -5.55 4.12
N PHE A 56 5.97 -6.55 3.84
CA PHE A 56 5.11 -7.17 4.85
C PHE A 56 4.85 -8.65 4.54
N VAL A 57 4.44 -9.38 5.56
CA VAL A 57 3.96 -10.76 5.45
C VAL A 57 2.43 -10.71 5.46
N ASN A 58 1.81 -11.38 4.50
CA ASN A 58 0.36 -11.48 4.46
C ASN A 58 -0.14 -12.43 5.55
N THR A 59 -0.91 -11.89 6.48
CA THR A 59 -1.59 -12.63 7.56
C THR A 59 -3.10 -12.36 7.49
N ILE A 60 -3.88 -12.97 8.38
CA ILE A 60 -5.34 -12.80 8.43
C ILE A 60 -5.74 -11.38 8.87
N ASP A 61 -4.97 -10.76 9.77
CA ASP A 61 -5.29 -9.43 10.30
C ASP A 61 -4.67 -8.32 9.44
N HIS A 62 -5.42 -7.87 8.45
CA HIS A 62 -5.02 -6.79 7.56
C HIS A 62 -4.97 -5.42 8.26
N SER A 63 -5.74 -5.22 9.35
CA SER A 63 -5.65 -3.99 10.15
C SER A 63 -4.35 -3.91 10.92
N ALA A 64 -3.87 -5.03 11.47
CA ALA A 64 -2.56 -5.09 12.11
C ALA A 64 -1.42 -4.86 11.10
N ILE A 65 -1.52 -5.44 9.89
CA ILE A 65 -0.55 -5.19 8.82
C ILE A 65 -0.54 -3.69 8.46
N ALA A 66 -1.72 -3.07 8.26
CA ALA A 66 -1.83 -1.65 7.92
C ALA A 66 -1.14 -0.74 8.95
N LYS A 67 -1.34 -1.02 10.24
CA LYS A 67 -0.66 -0.29 11.34
C LYS A 67 0.85 -0.50 11.31
N SER A 68 1.30 -1.74 11.13
CA SER A 68 2.72 -2.09 11.13
C SER A 68 3.46 -1.44 9.95
N VAL A 69 2.92 -1.50 8.74
CA VAL A 69 3.57 -0.90 7.55
C VAL A 69 3.61 0.62 7.64
N LEU A 70 2.58 1.26 8.22
CA LEU A 70 2.60 2.70 8.47
C LEU A 70 3.70 3.07 9.47
N LEU A 71 3.78 2.38 10.60
CA LEU A 71 4.80 2.63 11.62
C LEU A 71 6.23 2.47 11.07
N ASN A 72 6.46 1.44 10.26
CA ASN A 72 7.76 1.23 9.62
C ASN A 72 8.08 2.34 8.61
N PHE A 73 7.09 2.78 7.84
CA PHE A 73 7.21 3.91 6.92
C PHE A 73 7.59 5.20 7.67
N GLU A 74 6.90 5.54 8.76
CA GLU A 74 7.15 6.74 9.56
C GLU A 74 8.56 6.71 10.17
N ARG A 75 8.98 5.58 10.73
CA ARG A 75 10.36 5.39 11.22
C ARG A 75 11.42 5.57 10.14
N ALA A 76 11.12 5.14 8.90
CA ALA A 76 12.05 5.37 7.79
C ALA A 76 12.16 6.86 7.45
N LEU A 77 11.05 7.60 7.46
CA LEU A 77 11.05 9.05 7.23
C LEU A 77 11.84 9.79 8.32
N GLU A 78 11.62 9.46 9.59
CA GLU A 78 12.38 10.02 10.71
C GLU A 78 13.90 9.83 10.50
N ARG A 79 14.34 8.61 10.22
CA ARG A 79 15.77 8.32 9.95
C ARG A 79 16.31 9.01 8.71
N LEU A 80 15.49 9.23 7.67
CA LEU A 80 15.90 9.99 6.49
C LEU A 80 16.13 11.45 6.81
N HIS A 81 15.29 12.05 7.65
CA HIS A 81 15.44 13.43 8.11
C HIS A 81 16.65 13.58 9.05
N ASP A 82 16.80 12.72 10.04
CA ASP A 82 17.89 12.76 11.01
C ASP A 82 19.27 12.61 10.36
N SER A 83 19.36 11.76 9.33
CA SER A 83 20.59 11.53 8.56
C SER A 83 20.88 12.61 7.50
N SER A 84 20.08 13.68 7.45
CA SER A 84 20.17 14.74 6.44
C SER A 84 20.12 14.25 4.99
N ARG A 85 19.58 13.06 4.76
CA ARG A 85 19.37 12.52 3.40
C ARG A 85 18.13 13.10 2.75
N LEU A 86 17.22 13.60 3.55
CA LEU A 86 16.00 14.29 3.13
C LEU A 86 15.94 15.68 3.79
N HIS A 87 16.45 16.70 3.10
CA HIS A 87 16.52 18.06 3.63
C HIS A 87 15.16 18.76 3.63
N LYS A 88 14.27 18.40 2.70
CA LYS A 88 12.93 19.00 2.60
C LYS A 88 12.00 18.37 3.60
N ARG A 89 11.56 19.13 4.61
CA ARG A 89 10.65 18.66 5.65
C ARG A 89 9.20 18.43 5.18
N TYR A 90 8.77 19.21 4.18
CA TYR A 90 7.37 19.21 3.72
C TYR A 90 7.31 18.76 2.26
N LEU A 91 7.28 17.46 2.06
CA LEU A 91 7.04 16.86 0.76
C LEU A 91 5.67 16.16 0.76
N PRO A 92 4.88 16.27 -0.33
CA PRO A 92 3.63 15.55 -0.43
C PRO A 92 3.88 14.05 -0.39
N ILE A 93 3.08 13.32 0.40
CA ILE A 93 3.16 11.88 0.55
C ILE A 93 2.02 11.24 -0.24
N TYR A 94 2.36 10.30 -1.10
CA TYR A 94 1.42 9.50 -1.87
C TYR A 94 1.49 8.03 -1.44
N GLY A 95 0.32 7.40 -1.26
CA GLY A 95 0.25 5.95 -1.15
C GLY A 95 0.18 5.33 -2.54
N VAL A 96 1.02 4.34 -2.83
CA VAL A 96 0.93 3.55 -4.06
C VAL A 96 0.79 2.09 -3.67
N GLY A 97 -0.34 1.50 -4.00
CA GLY A 97 -0.66 0.10 -3.68
C GLY A 97 -0.93 -0.73 -4.92
N HIS A 98 -0.52 -1.99 -4.89
CA HIS A 98 -0.93 -2.99 -5.87
C HIS A 98 -1.67 -4.13 -5.17
N SER A 99 -2.82 -4.54 -5.72
CA SER A 99 -3.61 -5.65 -5.19
C SER A 99 -3.91 -5.47 -3.68
N MET A 100 -3.44 -6.35 -2.80
CA MET A 100 -3.57 -6.22 -1.35
C MET A 100 -3.00 -4.89 -0.80
N GLY A 101 -1.93 -4.36 -1.40
CA GLY A 101 -1.37 -3.06 -1.02
C GLY A 101 -2.38 -1.92 -1.16
N CYS A 102 -3.34 -2.02 -2.09
CA CYS A 102 -4.45 -1.09 -2.20
C CYS A 102 -5.35 -1.15 -0.96
N LYS A 103 -5.75 -2.36 -0.54
CA LYS A 103 -6.57 -2.56 0.68
C LYS A 103 -5.87 -1.99 1.90
N LEU A 104 -4.56 -2.19 2.03
CA LEU A 104 -3.79 -1.64 3.16
C LEU A 104 -3.78 -0.11 3.16
N HIS A 105 -3.61 0.55 2.00
CA HIS A 105 -3.71 2.01 1.92
C HIS A 105 -5.12 2.54 2.23
N LEU A 106 -6.16 1.81 1.83
CA LEU A 106 -7.54 2.15 2.20
C LEU A 106 -7.75 2.02 3.71
N LEU A 107 -7.24 0.94 4.33
CA LEU A 107 -7.31 0.77 5.79
C LEU A 107 -6.50 1.84 6.54
N ILE A 108 -5.30 2.19 6.08
CA ILE A 108 -4.51 3.29 6.63
C ILE A 108 -5.32 4.59 6.60
N GLY A 109 -5.90 4.95 5.45
CA GLY A 109 -6.68 6.18 5.31
C GLY A 109 -8.03 6.18 6.01
N SER A 110 -8.53 5.01 6.46
CA SER A 110 -9.80 4.86 7.17
C SER A 110 -9.65 4.76 8.69
N LEU A 111 -8.55 4.17 9.17
CA LEU A 111 -8.38 3.80 10.57
C LEU A 111 -7.34 4.65 11.30
N LEU A 112 -6.43 5.30 10.56
CA LEU A 112 -5.28 5.96 11.15
C LEU A 112 -5.25 7.45 10.78
N PRO A 113 -4.78 8.33 11.66
CA PRO A 113 -4.68 9.77 11.39
C PRO A 113 -3.48 10.04 10.47
N VAL A 114 -3.69 9.95 9.17
CA VAL A 114 -2.65 10.18 8.17
C VAL A 114 -3.01 11.33 7.23
N GLU A 115 -2.00 12.11 6.86
CA GLU A 115 -2.09 13.08 5.78
C GLU A 115 -1.48 12.50 4.51
N ARG A 116 -2.29 12.38 3.46
CA ARG A 116 -1.87 11.91 2.14
C ARG A 116 -2.28 12.92 1.08
N ALA A 117 -1.35 13.26 0.19
CA ALA A 117 -1.65 14.08 -0.98
C ALA A 117 -2.55 13.35 -1.98
N GLY A 118 -2.50 12.01 -1.97
CA GLY A 118 -3.36 11.13 -2.74
C GLY A 118 -2.91 9.68 -2.65
N ASN A 119 -3.76 8.77 -3.18
CA ASN A 119 -3.41 7.36 -3.34
C ASN A 119 -3.52 6.94 -4.81
N ILE A 120 -2.63 6.06 -5.24
CA ILE A 120 -2.67 5.35 -6.54
C ILE A 120 -2.89 3.87 -6.22
N LEU A 121 -4.03 3.36 -6.66
CA LEU A 121 -4.52 2.02 -6.34
C LEU A 121 -4.56 1.19 -7.62
N ILE A 122 -3.67 0.21 -7.73
CA ILE A 122 -3.43 -0.59 -8.94
C ILE A 122 -4.01 -1.98 -8.73
N SER A 123 -4.91 -2.43 -9.60
CA SER A 123 -5.56 -3.76 -9.55
C SER A 123 -6.14 -4.04 -8.17
N PHE A 124 -6.99 -3.16 -7.68
CA PHE A 124 -7.63 -3.34 -6.37
C PHE A 124 -8.49 -4.59 -6.33
N ASN A 125 -8.33 -5.38 -5.28
CA ASN A 125 -9.24 -6.46 -4.94
C ASN A 125 -9.46 -6.56 -3.42
N ASN A 126 -10.62 -7.11 -3.04
CA ASN A 126 -11.06 -7.27 -1.66
C ASN A 126 -11.94 -8.51 -1.54
N TYR A 127 -11.35 -9.68 -1.81
CA TYR A 127 -12.04 -10.97 -1.74
C TYR A 127 -12.07 -11.52 -0.32
N ALA A 128 -13.07 -12.38 -0.06
CA ALA A 128 -13.11 -13.21 1.14
C ALA A 128 -11.92 -14.20 1.16
N ALA A 129 -11.52 -14.66 2.34
CA ALA A 129 -10.35 -15.54 2.48
C ALA A 129 -10.49 -16.82 1.63
N LYS A 130 -11.69 -17.40 1.58
CA LYS A 130 -12.00 -18.58 0.77
C LYS A 130 -11.78 -18.38 -0.74
N ASP A 131 -12.02 -17.16 -1.25
CA ASP A 131 -11.90 -16.83 -2.67
C ASP A 131 -10.50 -16.31 -3.03
N ALA A 132 -9.76 -15.82 -2.03
CA ALA A 132 -8.43 -15.21 -2.21
C ALA A 132 -7.28 -16.22 -2.10
N ILE A 133 -7.48 -17.33 -1.40
CA ILE A 133 -6.44 -18.35 -1.15
C ILE A 133 -6.72 -19.58 -1.99
N PRO A 134 -5.89 -19.86 -3.00
CA PRO A 134 -6.06 -21.05 -3.83
C PRO A 134 -6.05 -22.32 -2.99
N LEU A 135 -6.92 -23.27 -3.31
CA LEU A 135 -6.99 -24.61 -2.69
C LEU A 135 -7.33 -24.63 -1.19
N ILE A 136 -7.77 -23.51 -0.61
CA ILE A 136 -8.10 -23.43 0.82
C ILE A 136 -9.15 -24.49 1.23
N GLU A 137 -10.13 -24.74 0.36
CA GLU A 137 -11.17 -25.75 0.59
C GLU A 137 -10.64 -27.19 0.66
N GLN A 138 -9.49 -27.44 0.01
CA GLN A 138 -8.84 -28.77 0.01
C GLN A 138 -7.97 -29.01 1.25
N LEU A 139 -7.63 -27.93 1.98
CA LEU A 139 -6.72 -28.01 3.13
C LEU A 139 -7.42 -28.40 4.44
N ASN A 140 -8.75 -28.65 4.44
CA ASN A 140 -9.55 -28.97 5.64
C ASN A 140 -9.28 -28.03 6.83
N VAL A 141 -8.91 -26.79 6.58
CA VAL A 141 -8.73 -25.76 7.64
C VAL A 141 -10.09 -25.22 8.05
N PRO A 142 -10.30 -24.89 9.34
CA PRO A 142 -11.50 -24.20 9.77
C PRO A 142 -11.78 -22.95 8.95
N ALA A 143 -13.04 -22.69 8.65
CA ALA A 143 -13.42 -21.46 7.94
C ALA A 143 -12.93 -20.23 8.71
N PHE A 144 -12.14 -19.38 8.06
CA PHE A 144 -11.68 -18.11 8.61
C PHE A 144 -11.92 -16.98 7.60
N GLU A 145 -11.98 -15.77 8.11
CA GLU A 145 -12.11 -14.59 7.27
C GLU A 145 -11.02 -13.57 7.62
N PHE A 146 -10.69 -12.70 6.68
CA PHE A 146 -9.78 -11.60 6.93
C PHE A 146 -10.37 -10.57 7.88
N ILE A 147 -9.50 -9.91 8.64
CA ILE A 147 -9.86 -8.84 9.58
C ILE A 147 -9.27 -7.51 9.07
N PRO A 148 -10.09 -6.55 8.62
CA PRO A 148 -11.55 -6.68 8.43
C PRO A 148 -11.92 -7.55 7.22
N SER A 149 -13.10 -8.14 7.28
CA SER A 149 -13.73 -8.82 6.14
C SER A 149 -13.94 -7.88 4.95
N PRO A 150 -14.23 -8.39 3.74
CA PRO A 150 -14.53 -7.54 2.59
C PRO A 150 -15.66 -6.55 2.85
N LEU A 151 -16.72 -6.98 3.49
CA LEU A 151 -17.87 -6.14 3.81
C LEU A 151 -17.52 -5.03 4.80
N GLU A 152 -16.82 -5.38 5.88
CA GLU A 152 -16.34 -4.42 6.87
C GLU A 152 -15.34 -3.43 6.28
N THR A 153 -14.45 -3.90 5.39
CA THR A 153 -13.52 -3.02 4.65
C THR A 153 -14.28 -1.98 3.84
N ASN A 154 -15.29 -2.42 3.07
CA ASN A 154 -16.10 -1.51 2.27
C ASN A 154 -16.85 -0.48 3.14
N LYS A 155 -17.39 -0.92 4.27
CA LYS A 155 -18.06 -0.03 5.24
C LYS A 155 -17.08 1.00 5.83
N LEU A 156 -15.88 0.56 6.25
CA LEU A 156 -14.83 1.45 6.74
C LEU A 156 -14.43 2.50 5.70
N VAL A 157 -14.24 2.10 4.44
CA VAL A 157 -13.92 3.02 3.35
C VAL A 157 -15.06 4.02 3.14
N GLN A 158 -16.29 3.56 3.11
CA GLN A 158 -17.44 4.42 2.92
C GLN A 158 -17.62 5.45 4.03
N GLU A 159 -17.41 5.06 5.28
CA GLU A 159 -17.70 5.89 6.46
C GLU A 159 -16.53 6.77 6.90
N LYS A 160 -15.28 6.27 6.78
CA LYS A 160 -14.12 6.85 7.47
C LYS A 160 -12.95 7.24 6.57
N TYR A 161 -12.93 6.77 5.31
CA TYR A 161 -11.79 7.06 4.43
C TYR A 161 -11.68 8.55 4.12
N ASN A 162 -10.51 9.14 4.39
CA ASN A 162 -10.29 10.59 4.38
C ASN A 162 -9.32 11.07 3.29
N VAL A 163 -8.72 10.19 2.48
CA VAL A 163 -7.83 10.61 1.40
C VAL A 163 -8.64 11.05 0.19
N ARG A 164 -8.58 12.34 -0.13
CA ARG A 164 -9.48 12.96 -1.13
C ARG A 164 -9.14 12.64 -2.58
N ARG A 165 -7.83 12.45 -2.91
CA ARG A 165 -7.37 12.24 -4.28
C ARG A 165 -7.00 10.78 -4.48
N ASN A 166 -7.70 10.11 -5.38
CA ASN A 166 -7.45 8.71 -5.68
C ASN A 166 -7.36 8.50 -7.19
N LEU A 167 -6.32 7.81 -7.63
CA LEU A 167 -6.18 7.29 -8.98
C LEU A 167 -6.32 5.77 -8.93
N LEU A 168 -7.32 5.24 -9.59
CA LEU A 168 -7.53 3.80 -9.74
C LEU A 168 -7.02 3.35 -11.10
N ILE A 169 -6.16 2.34 -11.12
CA ILE A 169 -5.60 1.75 -12.33
C ILE A 169 -6.05 0.31 -12.43
N LYS A 170 -6.78 0.00 -13.51
CA LYS A 170 -7.26 -1.33 -13.85
C LYS A 170 -6.61 -1.79 -15.16
N PHE A 171 -6.18 -3.05 -15.22
CA PHE A 171 -5.79 -3.68 -16.47
C PHE A 171 -6.97 -4.40 -17.12
N THR A 172 -7.07 -4.32 -18.44
CA THR A 172 -8.22 -4.86 -19.21
C THR A 172 -8.34 -6.37 -19.11
N ASN A 173 -7.23 -7.08 -18.87
CA ASN A 173 -7.15 -8.53 -18.74
C ASN A 173 -7.09 -9.00 -17.26
N ASP A 174 -7.34 -8.12 -16.31
CA ASP A 174 -7.39 -8.47 -14.88
C ASP A 174 -8.84 -8.77 -14.47
N ASN A 175 -9.14 -10.05 -14.34
CA ASN A 175 -10.47 -10.54 -13.96
C ASN A 175 -10.70 -10.50 -12.43
N LEU A 176 -9.66 -10.25 -11.63
CA LEU A 176 -9.75 -10.15 -10.18
C LEU A 176 -9.95 -8.71 -9.70
N ASP A 177 -9.81 -7.74 -10.60
CA ASP A 177 -9.91 -6.32 -10.27
C ASP A 177 -11.33 -5.90 -9.88
N GLN A 178 -11.47 -5.26 -8.74
CA GLN A 178 -12.73 -4.72 -8.19
C GLN A 178 -12.73 -3.17 -8.14
N SER A 179 -11.91 -2.50 -8.95
CA SER A 179 -11.80 -1.03 -8.98
C SER A 179 -13.14 -0.34 -9.30
N ALA A 180 -14.00 -0.98 -10.10
CA ALA A 180 -15.34 -0.44 -10.38
C ALA A 180 -16.23 -0.35 -9.13
N THR A 181 -16.14 -1.33 -8.23
CA THR A 181 -16.84 -1.31 -6.94
C THR A 181 -16.23 -0.23 -6.03
N LEU A 182 -14.90 -0.16 -5.96
CA LEU A 182 -14.21 0.84 -5.16
C LEU A 182 -14.53 2.27 -5.64
N THR A 183 -14.61 2.50 -6.95
CA THR A 183 -14.99 3.82 -7.50
C THR A 183 -16.32 4.30 -6.93
N LYS A 184 -17.33 3.43 -6.86
CA LYS A 184 -18.64 3.77 -6.27
C LYS A 184 -18.57 4.10 -4.78
N LEU A 185 -17.68 3.43 -4.04
CA LEU A 185 -17.48 3.70 -2.60
C LEU A 185 -16.78 5.04 -2.34
N LEU A 186 -15.89 5.46 -3.26
CA LEU A 186 -15.11 6.69 -3.13
C LEU A 186 -15.83 7.94 -3.69
N GLN A 187 -16.85 7.77 -4.50
CA GLN A 187 -17.73 8.85 -4.98
C GLN A 187 -18.75 9.21 -3.90
N LYS A 188 -18.33 10.09 -2.99
CA LYS A 188 -19.18 10.67 -1.93
C LYS A 188 -19.72 12.01 -2.35
#